data_080ca29e0642304cdb0d45cba931a93e
#
_entry.id   080ca29e0642304cdb0d45cba931a93e
#
_cell.length_a   1.000
_cell.length_b   1.000
_cell.length_c   1.000
_cell.angle_alpha   90.00
_cell.angle_beta   90.00
_cell.angle_gamma   90.00
#
_symmetry.space_group_name_H-M   'P 1'
#
loop_
_entity.id
_entity.type
_entity.pdbx_description
1 polymer ?
#
loop_
_entity_poly.entity_id
_entity_poly.type
_entity_poly.pdbx_seq_one_letter_code
_entity_poly.pdbx_strand_id
1 'polypeptide(L)'
;MCELSEVIAKSVELNNAIKKLNEETKVINSIVTEKRNAKKEDIMNDLQKYINIMALLDIDVIEFKTKSFMHYYELDRRLGIKIRRHSRGVQIDLGCCSTVVSGFYAYHSVGWVVSGIEHEEIMNGFCEQWNDIKKNIDSFFSEAVEAILTTRKEKAIKERECAIKNLTAISQ
;
A
#
# COMPACT_ATOMS: atom_id res chain seq x y z
N MET A 1 35.15 -33.20 -40.63
CA MET A 1 34.86 -33.75 -39.28
C MET A 1 35.22 -32.79 -38.13
N CYS A 2 35.89 -31.69 -38.39
CA CYS A 2 36.23 -30.70 -37.39
C CYS A 2 35.08 -29.83 -36.86
N GLU A 3 34.10 -29.53 -37.70
CA GLU A 3 33.01 -28.61 -37.38
C GLU A 3 32.04 -29.11 -36.30
N LEU A 4 31.70 -30.39 -36.29
CA LEU A 4 30.73 -30.93 -35.30
C LEU A 4 31.29 -30.96 -33.90
N SER A 5 32.56 -31.32 -33.71
CA SER A 5 33.22 -31.33 -32.40
C SER A 5 33.39 -29.92 -31.84
N GLU A 6 33.59 -28.94 -32.70
CA GLU A 6 33.70 -27.53 -32.32
C GLU A 6 32.33 -26.92 -31.88
N VAL A 7 31.27 -27.29 -32.58
CA VAL A 7 29.90 -26.92 -32.20
C VAL A 7 29.51 -27.53 -30.87
N ILE A 8 29.85 -28.81 -30.62
CA ILE A 8 29.60 -29.48 -29.34
C ILE A 8 30.35 -28.78 -28.20
N ALA A 9 31.63 -28.49 -28.39
CA ALA A 9 32.44 -27.82 -27.39
C ALA A 9 31.87 -26.42 -27.04
N LYS A 10 31.53 -25.61 -28.02
CA LYS A 10 30.88 -24.30 -27.84
C LYS A 10 29.51 -24.43 -27.15
N SER A 11 28.73 -25.45 -27.47
CA SER A 11 27.43 -25.70 -26.83
C SER A 11 27.58 -26.05 -25.37
N VAL A 12 28.58 -26.83 -24.98
CA VAL A 12 28.90 -27.18 -23.57
C VAL A 12 29.34 -25.94 -22.83
N GLU A 13 30.22 -25.12 -23.39
CA GLU A 13 30.67 -23.86 -22.79
C GLU A 13 29.49 -22.90 -22.55
N LEU A 14 28.64 -22.72 -23.55
CA LEU A 14 27.46 -21.87 -23.44
C LEU A 14 26.48 -22.38 -22.37
N ASN A 15 26.23 -23.68 -22.30
CA ASN A 15 25.37 -24.27 -21.28
C ASN A 15 25.96 -24.05 -19.85
N ASN A 16 27.26 -24.14 -19.69
CA ASN A 16 27.91 -23.86 -18.42
C ASN A 16 27.80 -22.37 -18.04
N ALA A 17 27.95 -21.46 -19.00
CA ALA A 17 27.75 -20.04 -18.79
C ALA A 17 26.29 -19.71 -18.39
N ILE A 18 25.31 -20.33 -19.06
CA ILE A 18 23.90 -20.18 -18.73
C ILE A 18 23.60 -20.68 -17.31
N LYS A 19 24.14 -21.83 -16.91
CA LYS A 19 23.98 -22.34 -15.54
C LYS A 19 24.52 -21.36 -14.50
N LYS A 20 25.71 -20.82 -14.73
CA LYS A 20 26.34 -19.85 -13.85
C LYS A 20 25.49 -18.56 -13.73
N LEU A 21 25.02 -18.02 -14.85
CA LEU A 21 24.14 -16.85 -14.87
C LEU A 21 22.83 -17.11 -14.10
N ASN A 22 22.24 -18.29 -14.24
CA ASN A 22 21.02 -18.66 -13.52
C ASN A 22 21.26 -18.75 -12.00
N GLU A 23 22.42 -19.24 -11.57
CA GLU A 23 22.80 -19.27 -10.14
C GLU A 23 23.02 -17.86 -9.61
N GLU A 24 23.74 -17.02 -10.33
CA GLU A 24 23.93 -15.61 -9.97
C GLU A 24 22.59 -14.86 -9.88
N THR A 25 21.68 -15.10 -10.83
CA THR A 25 20.34 -14.52 -10.83
C THR A 25 19.53 -14.94 -9.60
N LYS A 26 19.61 -16.21 -9.18
CA LYS A 26 18.96 -16.69 -7.95
C LYS A 26 19.49 -15.96 -6.71
N VAL A 27 20.79 -15.77 -6.61
CA VAL A 27 21.42 -15.05 -5.49
C VAL A 27 20.96 -13.59 -5.46
N ILE A 28 20.96 -12.93 -6.61
CA ILE A 28 20.50 -11.54 -6.72
C ILE A 28 19.04 -11.43 -6.30
N ASN A 29 18.18 -12.31 -6.77
CA ASN A 29 16.73 -12.32 -6.41
C ASN A 29 16.52 -12.56 -4.91
N SER A 30 17.34 -13.40 -4.27
CA SER A 30 17.30 -13.58 -2.82
C SER A 30 17.62 -12.29 -2.08
N ILE A 31 18.71 -11.63 -2.45
CA ILE A 31 19.14 -10.35 -1.86
C ILE A 31 18.08 -9.26 -2.04
N VAL A 32 17.48 -9.17 -3.23
CA VAL A 32 16.39 -8.22 -3.51
C VAL A 32 15.18 -8.48 -2.61
N THR A 33 14.80 -9.76 -2.45
CA THR A 33 13.68 -10.17 -1.60
C THR A 33 13.94 -9.84 -0.14
N GLU A 34 15.14 -10.11 0.38
CA GLU A 34 15.53 -9.78 1.75
C GLU A 34 15.48 -8.27 2.01
N LYS A 35 16.06 -7.46 1.12
CA LYS A 35 16.02 -5.99 1.22
C LYS A 35 14.59 -5.45 1.19
N ARG A 36 13.75 -6.02 0.34
CA ARG A 36 12.34 -5.64 0.24
C ARG A 36 11.58 -5.98 1.53
N ASN A 37 11.80 -7.16 2.09
CA ASN A 37 11.15 -7.56 3.34
C ASN A 37 11.59 -6.68 4.52
N ALA A 38 12.88 -6.36 4.64
CA ALA A 38 13.37 -5.42 5.64
C ALA A 38 12.70 -4.05 5.49
N LYS A 39 12.55 -3.55 4.27
CA LYS A 39 11.87 -2.27 4.02
C LYS A 39 10.38 -2.30 4.33
N LYS A 40 9.72 -3.44 4.11
CA LYS A 40 8.32 -3.64 4.52
C LYS A 40 8.18 -3.53 6.05
N GLU A 41 9.09 -4.14 6.80
CA GLU A 41 9.10 -4.05 8.27
C GLU A 41 9.30 -2.61 8.74
N ASP A 42 10.20 -1.86 8.12
CA ASP A 42 10.40 -0.44 8.41
C ASP A 42 9.11 0.36 8.21
N ILE A 43 8.44 0.15 7.07
CA ILE A 43 7.16 0.81 6.76
C ILE A 43 6.10 0.46 7.82
N MET A 44 6.01 -0.82 8.21
CA MET A 44 5.06 -1.26 9.23
C MET A 44 5.34 -0.61 10.58
N ASN A 45 6.58 -0.56 11.00
CA ASN A 45 7.00 0.06 12.25
C ASN A 45 6.67 1.57 12.24
N ASP A 46 6.93 2.24 11.13
CA ASP A 46 6.60 3.65 10.96
C ASP A 46 5.08 3.91 11.02
N LEU A 47 4.25 2.97 10.56
CA LEU A 47 2.80 3.09 10.57
C LEU A 47 2.17 2.72 11.93
N GLN A 48 2.89 2.06 12.84
CA GLN A 48 2.34 1.57 14.10
C GLN A 48 1.78 2.69 15.00
N LYS A 49 2.39 3.87 14.99
CA LYS A 49 1.88 5.03 15.77
C LYS A 49 0.48 5.46 15.32
N TYR A 50 0.21 5.40 14.02
CA TYR A 50 -1.09 5.78 13.45
C TYR A 50 -2.17 4.76 13.78
N ILE A 51 -1.81 3.47 13.79
CA ILE A 51 -2.69 2.37 14.21
C ILE A 51 -3.11 2.58 15.67
N ASN A 52 -2.17 2.96 16.54
CA ASN A 52 -2.45 3.25 17.95
C ASN A 52 -3.38 4.45 18.11
N ILE A 53 -3.19 5.52 17.35
CA ILE A 53 -4.09 6.69 17.36
C ILE A 53 -5.49 6.30 16.86
N MET A 54 -5.60 5.52 15.79
CA MET A 54 -6.88 5.01 15.31
C MET A 54 -7.61 4.21 16.40
N ALA A 55 -6.87 3.42 17.18
CA ALA A 55 -7.44 2.67 18.30
C ALA A 55 -8.03 3.60 19.38
N LEU A 56 -7.31 4.65 19.74
CA LEU A 56 -7.76 5.62 20.73
C LEU A 56 -8.98 6.42 20.28
N LEU A 57 -9.11 6.68 18.98
CA LEU A 57 -10.20 7.46 18.40
C LEU A 57 -11.37 6.59 17.91
N ASP A 58 -11.30 5.28 18.14
CA ASP A 58 -12.28 4.30 17.64
C ASP A 58 -12.53 4.43 16.12
N ILE A 59 -11.44 4.58 15.37
CA ILE A 59 -11.47 4.66 13.91
C ILE A 59 -11.08 3.31 13.35
N ASP A 60 -11.97 2.69 12.57
CA ASP A 60 -11.72 1.37 11.99
C ASP A 60 -11.02 1.44 10.65
N VAL A 61 -11.25 2.49 9.87
CA VAL A 61 -10.66 2.63 8.54
C VAL A 61 -10.18 4.06 8.32
N ILE A 62 -8.96 4.17 7.87
CA ILE A 62 -8.37 5.40 7.36
C ILE A 62 -7.79 5.15 5.96
N GLU A 63 -8.02 6.07 5.05
CA GLU A 63 -7.44 6.05 3.72
C GLU A 63 -6.92 7.44 3.38
N PHE A 64 -5.69 7.51 2.93
CA PHE A 64 -5.09 8.77 2.49
C PHE A 64 -4.16 8.58 1.29
N LYS A 65 -4.06 9.62 0.48
CA LYS A 65 -3.23 9.67 -0.71
C LYS A 65 -1.95 10.42 -0.39
N THR A 66 -0.82 9.89 -0.83
CA THR A 66 0.45 10.58 -0.71
C THR A 66 0.61 11.60 -1.84
N LYS A 67 1.66 12.41 -1.79
CA LYS A 67 2.06 13.27 -2.92
C LYS A 67 2.93 12.55 -3.95
N SER A 68 3.30 11.32 -3.65
CA SER A 68 4.17 10.50 -4.49
C SER A 68 3.39 9.81 -5.61
N PHE A 69 3.99 9.74 -6.78
CA PHE A 69 3.45 9.09 -7.96
C PHE A 69 4.38 7.98 -8.40
N MET A 70 3.82 7.00 -9.07
CA MET A 70 4.56 5.97 -9.79
C MET A 70 3.98 5.78 -11.18
N HIS A 71 4.81 5.40 -12.12
CA HIS A 71 4.38 5.00 -13.44
C HIS A 71 3.93 3.53 -13.38
N TYR A 72 2.65 3.28 -13.66
CA TYR A 72 2.05 1.96 -13.57
C TYR A 72 0.96 1.78 -14.64
N TYR A 73 1.07 0.76 -15.46
CA TYR A 73 0.22 0.56 -16.63
C TYR A 73 0.08 1.82 -17.49
N GLU A 74 1.21 2.35 -17.97
CA GLU A 74 1.28 3.50 -18.90
C GLU A 74 0.66 4.81 -18.35
N LEU A 75 0.37 4.88 -17.06
CA LEU A 75 -0.22 6.03 -16.39
C LEU A 75 0.54 6.39 -15.11
N ASP A 76 0.67 7.69 -14.87
CA ASP A 76 1.13 8.19 -13.56
C ASP A 76 0.01 8.01 -12.54
N ARG A 77 0.27 7.21 -11.51
CA ARG A 77 -0.67 6.91 -10.45
C ARG A 77 -0.15 7.39 -9.11
N ARG A 78 -1.02 7.96 -8.32
CA ARG A 78 -0.69 8.44 -6.99
C ARG A 78 -0.65 7.25 -6.01
N LEU A 79 0.42 7.16 -5.23
CA LEU A 79 0.50 6.19 -4.14
C LEU A 79 -0.48 6.54 -3.03
N GLY A 80 -1.09 5.52 -2.43
CA GLY A 80 -2.06 5.66 -1.35
C GLY A 80 -1.88 4.59 -0.28
N ILE A 81 -2.30 4.90 0.94
CA ILE A 81 -2.24 4.01 2.10
C ILE A 81 -3.63 3.88 2.67
N LYS A 82 -4.06 2.66 2.92
CA LYS A 82 -5.31 2.36 3.62
C LYS A 82 -5.02 1.44 4.80
N ILE A 83 -5.44 1.87 5.98
CA ILE A 83 -5.29 1.12 7.22
C ILE A 83 -6.68 0.71 7.67
N ARG A 84 -6.90 -0.59 7.93
CA ARG A 84 -8.13 -1.14 8.47
C ARG A 84 -7.84 -1.87 9.76
N ARG A 85 -8.62 -1.57 10.79
CA ARG A 85 -8.61 -2.31 12.04
C ARG A 85 -9.75 -3.31 12.05
N HIS A 86 -9.47 -4.52 12.43
CA HIS A 86 -10.43 -5.61 12.58
C HIS A 86 -10.30 -6.22 13.97
N SER A 87 -11.30 -6.94 14.40
CA SER A 87 -11.26 -7.69 15.67
C SER A 87 -10.11 -8.70 15.77
N ARG A 88 -9.56 -9.12 14.63
CA ARG A 88 -8.47 -10.11 14.54
C ARG A 88 -7.11 -9.51 14.18
N GLY A 89 -6.99 -8.20 14.06
CA GLY A 89 -5.74 -7.53 13.70
C GLY A 89 -5.92 -6.29 12.84
N VAL A 90 -4.83 -5.89 12.22
CA VAL A 90 -4.76 -4.71 11.36
C VAL A 90 -4.36 -5.14 9.95
N GLN A 91 -5.04 -4.61 8.97
CA GLN A 91 -4.71 -4.76 7.56
C GLN A 91 -4.21 -3.41 7.04
N ILE A 92 -3.07 -3.43 6.36
CA ILE A 92 -2.53 -2.26 5.68
C ILE A 92 -2.47 -2.58 4.20
N ASP A 93 -3.18 -1.78 3.43
CA ASP A 93 -3.15 -1.84 1.97
C ASP A 93 -2.31 -0.68 1.46
N LEU A 94 -1.22 -1.00 0.79
CA LEU A 94 -0.46 -0.07 0.00
C LEU A 94 -0.92 -0.19 -1.45
N GLY A 95 -1.26 0.89 -2.08
CA GLY A 95 -1.84 0.85 -3.41
C GLY A 95 -1.53 2.07 -4.24
N CYS A 96 -2.01 2.07 -5.46
CA CYS A 96 -1.98 3.25 -6.32
C CYS A 96 -3.39 3.59 -6.79
N CYS A 97 -3.67 4.88 -6.86
CA CYS A 97 -4.94 5.41 -7.34
C CYS A 97 -4.74 5.99 -8.73
N SER A 98 -5.60 5.65 -9.67
CA SER A 98 -5.67 6.40 -10.92
C SER A 98 -6.23 7.80 -10.64
N THR A 99 -5.61 8.82 -11.18
CA THR A 99 -6.19 10.16 -11.28
C THR A 99 -7.26 10.14 -12.36
N VAL A 100 -8.44 9.62 -12.05
CA VAL A 100 -9.53 9.68 -13.01
C VAL A 100 -10.34 10.94 -12.78
N VAL A 101 -10.64 11.61 -13.85
CA VAL A 101 -11.40 12.85 -13.97
C VAL A 101 -12.86 12.73 -13.51
N SER A 102 -13.33 11.55 -13.12
CA SER A 102 -14.74 11.25 -12.82
C SER A 102 -15.02 10.70 -11.42
N GLY A 103 -14.22 11.02 -10.41
CA GLY A 103 -14.60 10.74 -9.00
C GLY A 103 -14.65 9.27 -8.56
N PHE A 104 -14.49 8.31 -9.44
CA PHE A 104 -14.36 6.89 -9.11
C PHE A 104 -12.89 6.51 -9.03
N TYR A 105 -12.45 6.11 -7.85
CA TYR A 105 -11.10 5.63 -7.61
C TYR A 105 -11.09 4.11 -7.70
N ALA A 106 -10.51 3.55 -8.76
CA ALA A 106 -10.10 2.16 -8.75
C ALA A 106 -8.86 2.04 -7.86
N TYR A 107 -9.04 1.54 -6.66
CA TYR A 107 -7.95 1.28 -5.73
C TYR A 107 -7.39 -0.10 -6.05
N HIS A 108 -6.21 -0.15 -6.63
CA HIS A 108 -5.45 -1.40 -6.73
C HIS A 108 -4.69 -1.55 -5.43
N SER A 109 -5.28 -2.25 -4.46
CA SER A 109 -4.65 -2.52 -3.18
C SER A 109 -3.72 -3.70 -3.30
N VAL A 110 -2.56 -3.56 -2.71
CA VAL A 110 -1.68 -4.67 -2.39
C VAL A 110 -1.91 -4.97 -0.93
N GLY A 111 -2.66 -6.03 -0.65
CA GLY A 111 -2.86 -6.51 0.71
C GLY A 111 -1.53 -6.96 1.29
N TRP A 112 -1.06 -6.28 2.33
CA TRP A 112 0.25 -6.59 2.87
C TRP A 112 0.24 -7.65 3.96
N VAL A 113 -0.83 -7.80 4.69
CA VAL A 113 -0.86 -8.64 5.89
C VAL A 113 -1.55 -10.00 5.67
N VAL A 114 -2.34 -10.17 4.63
CA VAL A 114 -3.23 -11.33 4.57
C VAL A 114 -3.09 -12.22 3.34
N SER A 115 -2.57 -11.81 2.23
CA SER A 115 -2.40 -12.72 1.09
C SER A 115 -1.81 -12.06 -0.15
N GLY A 116 -0.58 -12.16 -0.35
CA GLY A 116 0.00 -13.02 -1.34
C GLY A 116 -0.10 -12.64 -2.80
N ILE A 117 -0.77 -11.58 -3.23
CA ILE A 117 -0.56 -11.03 -4.57
C ILE A 117 -0.01 -9.62 -4.38
N GLU A 118 1.25 -9.58 -4.10
CA GLU A 118 2.02 -8.34 -4.11
C GLU A 118 2.21 -7.94 -5.57
N HIS A 119 1.60 -6.83 -5.96
CA HIS A 119 2.04 -6.16 -7.16
C HIS A 119 3.42 -5.59 -6.88
N GLU A 120 4.42 -6.30 -7.36
CA GLU A 120 5.84 -6.04 -7.09
C GLU A 120 6.24 -4.60 -7.41
N GLU A 121 5.70 -4.07 -8.49
CA GLU A 121 5.93 -2.71 -8.96
C GLU A 121 5.41 -1.65 -7.98
N ILE A 122 4.23 -1.86 -7.40
CA ILE A 122 3.66 -0.94 -6.39
C ILE A 122 4.52 -0.95 -5.14
N MET A 123 4.94 -2.13 -4.68
CA MET A 123 5.82 -2.23 -3.52
C MET A 123 7.18 -1.59 -3.75
N ASN A 124 7.75 -1.75 -4.95
CA ASN A 124 8.99 -1.06 -5.30
C ASN A 124 8.81 0.45 -5.25
N GLY A 125 7.73 1.00 -5.82
CA GLY A 125 7.41 2.41 -5.74
C GLY A 125 7.32 2.94 -4.31
N PHE A 126 6.70 2.18 -3.38
CA PHE A 126 6.69 2.53 -1.95
C PHE A 126 8.08 2.45 -1.32
N CYS A 127 8.84 1.39 -1.59
CA CYS A 127 10.18 1.21 -1.03
C CYS A 127 11.13 2.34 -1.46
N GLU A 128 11.06 2.76 -2.71
CA GLU A 128 11.89 3.83 -3.27
C GLU A 128 11.51 5.20 -2.68
N GLN A 129 10.23 5.49 -2.52
CA GLN A 129 9.73 6.81 -2.16
C GLN A 129 9.35 6.93 -0.67
N TRP A 130 9.55 5.88 0.14
CA TRP A 130 9.07 5.85 1.52
C TRP A 130 9.56 7.03 2.37
N ASN A 131 10.81 7.42 2.22
CA ASN A 131 11.37 8.53 2.99
C ASN A 131 10.67 9.87 2.69
N ASP A 132 10.21 10.09 1.46
CA ASP A 132 9.47 11.29 1.09
C ASP A 132 8.00 11.22 1.50
N ILE A 133 7.41 10.03 1.42
CA ILE A 133 6.07 9.76 1.94
C ILE A 133 6.05 10.01 3.45
N LYS A 134 7.03 9.48 4.18
CA LYS A 134 7.15 9.58 5.63
C LYS A 134 7.22 11.03 6.13
N LYS A 135 7.88 11.93 5.41
CA LYS A 135 7.95 13.36 5.75
C LYS A 135 6.58 14.05 5.82
N ASN A 136 5.62 13.54 5.06
CA ASN A 136 4.30 14.16 4.91
C ASN A 136 3.18 13.33 5.55
N ILE A 137 3.47 12.14 6.07
CA ILE A 137 2.45 11.20 6.50
C ILE A 137 1.64 11.73 7.70
N ASP A 138 2.27 12.49 8.61
CA ASP A 138 1.58 13.11 9.75
C ASP A 138 0.49 14.09 9.27
N SER A 139 0.78 14.90 8.25
CA SER A 139 -0.21 15.81 7.66
C SER A 139 -1.37 15.05 7.03
N PHE A 140 -1.07 14.06 6.18
CA PHE A 140 -2.10 13.25 5.52
C PHE A 140 -3.00 12.51 6.50
N PHE A 141 -2.38 11.94 7.54
CA PHE A 141 -3.11 11.24 8.57
C PHE A 141 -4.00 12.19 9.36
N SER A 142 -3.48 13.35 9.76
CA SER A 142 -4.23 14.37 10.50
C SER A 142 -5.42 14.88 9.70
N GLU A 143 -5.25 15.19 8.43
CA GLU A 143 -6.33 15.61 7.52
C GLU A 143 -7.43 14.54 7.42
N ALA A 144 -7.04 13.25 7.29
CA ALA A 144 -7.98 12.15 7.20
C ALA A 144 -8.76 11.95 8.54
N VAL A 145 -8.08 12.05 9.68
CA VAL A 145 -8.71 11.99 11.01
C VAL A 145 -9.70 13.14 11.19
N GLU A 146 -9.30 14.36 10.88
CA GLU A 146 -10.15 15.55 10.98
C GLU A 146 -11.42 15.42 10.14
N ALA A 147 -11.31 14.94 8.90
CA ALA A 147 -12.45 14.69 8.04
C ALA A 147 -13.42 13.66 8.64
N ILE A 148 -12.91 12.56 9.21
CA ILE A 148 -13.73 11.53 9.86
C ILE A 148 -14.46 12.09 11.08
N LEU A 149 -13.74 12.82 11.96
CA LEU A 149 -14.31 13.38 13.18
C LEU A 149 -15.35 14.46 12.86
N THR A 150 -15.12 15.28 11.85
CA THR A 150 -16.09 16.28 11.37
C THR A 150 -17.35 15.60 10.88
N THR A 151 -17.25 14.57 10.05
CA THR A 151 -18.41 13.79 9.56
C THR A 151 -19.18 13.14 10.72
N ARG A 152 -18.49 12.59 11.72
CA ARG A 152 -19.14 12.03 12.93
C ARG A 152 -19.89 13.08 13.72
N LYS A 153 -19.29 14.25 13.90
CA LYS A 153 -19.92 15.39 14.58
C LYS A 153 -21.20 15.84 13.86
N GLU A 154 -21.14 16.03 12.55
CA GLU A 154 -22.30 16.41 11.74
C GLU A 154 -23.43 15.39 11.83
N LYS A 155 -23.09 14.09 11.78
CA LYS A 155 -24.06 13.02 11.94
C LYS A 155 -24.73 13.08 13.31
N ALA A 156 -23.96 13.22 14.38
CA ALA A 156 -24.50 13.32 15.74
C ALA A 156 -25.41 14.54 15.92
N ILE A 157 -25.10 15.69 15.32
CA ILE A 157 -25.95 16.88 15.33
C ILE A 157 -27.30 16.57 14.64
N LYS A 158 -27.31 15.97 13.46
CA LYS A 158 -28.51 15.59 12.72
C LYS A 158 -29.39 14.59 13.50
N GLU A 159 -28.75 13.59 14.12
CA GLU A 159 -29.45 12.61 14.96
C GLU A 159 -30.11 13.28 16.17
N ARG A 160 -29.42 14.20 16.84
CA ARG A 160 -29.96 14.98 17.95
C ARG A 160 -31.14 15.85 17.51
N GLU A 161 -31.03 16.56 16.38
CA GLU A 161 -32.11 17.38 15.83
C GLU A 161 -33.35 16.54 15.50
N CYS A 162 -33.13 15.35 14.92
CA CYS A 162 -34.22 14.42 14.64
C CYS A 162 -34.91 13.95 15.94
N ALA A 163 -34.12 13.60 16.96
CA ALA A 163 -34.68 13.20 18.25
C ALA A 163 -35.48 14.32 18.93
N ILE A 164 -35.04 15.58 18.86
CA ILE A 164 -35.79 16.74 19.37
C ILE A 164 -37.09 16.93 18.63
N LYS A 165 -37.09 16.84 17.30
CA LYS A 165 -38.34 16.95 16.51
C LYS A 165 -39.35 15.86 16.88
N ASN A 166 -38.89 14.62 17.04
CA ASN A 166 -39.73 13.51 17.45
C ASN A 166 -40.34 13.73 18.86
N LEU A 167 -39.52 14.20 19.79
CA LEU A 167 -39.99 14.51 21.14
C LEU A 167 -41.05 15.62 21.13
N THR A 168 -40.85 16.68 20.35
CA THR A 168 -41.82 17.78 20.22
C THR A 168 -43.14 17.30 19.62
N ALA A 169 -43.10 16.39 18.63
CA ALA A 169 -44.30 15.84 18.00
C ALA A 169 -45.11 14.93 18.95
N ILE A 170 -44.50 14.28 19.92
CA ILE A 170 -45.18 13.42 20.91
C ILE A 170 -45.79 14.28 22.05
N SER A 171 -45.26 15.46 22.27
CA SER A 171 -45.67 16.36 23.36
C SER A 171 -46.80 17.30 23.00
N GLN A 172 -47.31 17.24 21.77
CA GLN A 172 -48.52 17.93 21.28
C GLN A 172 -49.70 16.97 21.23
#